data_347790a912b5d653d613b1daa92dac4c
#
_entry.id   347790a912b5d653d613b1daa92dac4c
#
_cell.length_a   1.000
_cell.length_b   1.000
_cell.length_c   1.000
_cell.angle_alpha   90.00
_cell.angle_beta   90.00
_cell.angle_gamma   90.00
#
_symmetry.space_group_name_H-M   'P 1'
#
loop_
_entity.id
_entity.type
_entity.pdbx_description
1 polymer ?
#
loop_
_entity_poly.entity_id
_entity_poly.type
_entity_poly.pdbx_seq_one_letter_code
_entity_poly.pdbx_strand_id
1 'polypeptide(L)'
;GKETVLTTLGQINKVLADNKAGKLPTPYSIRYPWADKPQMLLKVSGKYIVYDFENNRIVSTLKLKDKAANEDYCVANGNVAYTVNNNLYVNEQAITDEPEGIVCGQSVHRNEFGINKGTFWSPKGNLLAFYRMDESMVTQYPLVDITARVGEVNNVRYPMAGMTSHQVKVGVYNPSTGKTIYLNAGDPTDRYFTNISWSPDEKSIYLIELNRDQNHAVLCQYDATTGKLLGKLLEETHPKYVEPQHPIVFL
;
A
#
# COMPACT_ATOMS: atom_id res chain seq x y z
N GLY A 1 -14.77 36.29 7.01
CA GLY A 1 -15.52 35.42 7.92
C GLY A 1 -14.95 35.50 9.33
N LYS A 2 -15.73 35.18 10.35
CA LYS A 2 -15.27 35.15 11.74
C LYS A 2 -14.57 33.80 11.98
N GLU A 3 -13.31 33.84 12.39
CA GLU A 3 -12.57 32.64 12.76
C GLU A 3 -13.08 32.11 14.11
N THR A 4 -13.23 30.81 14.20
CA THR A 4 -13.61 30.10 15.43
C THR A 4 -12.64 28.97 15.69
N VAL A 5 -12.08 28.91 16.90
CA VAL A 5 -11.23 27.79 17.33
C VAL A 5 -12.14 26.61 17.67
N LEU A 6 -12.02 25.53 16.90
CA LEU A 6 -12.80 24.30 17.10
C LEU A 6 -12.21 23.42 18.21
N THR A 7 -10.88 23.29 18.22
CA THR A 7 -10.13 22.54 19.25
C THR A 7 -8.69 23.03 19.33
N THR A 8 -7.98 22.66 20.36
CA THR A 8 -6.56 22.98 20.53
C THR A 8 -5.75 21.71 20.76
N LEU A 9 -4.44 21.77 20.48
CA LEU A 9 -3.53 20.67 20.78
C LEU A 9 -3.56 20.25 22.26
N GLY A 10 -3.76 21.22 23.15
CA GLY A 10 -3.91 20.98 24.60
C GLY A 10 -5.17 20.16 24.93
N GLN A 11 -6.30 20.50 24.33
CA GLN A 11 -7.56 19.75 24.49
C GLN A 11 -7.44 18.32 23.94
N ILE A 12 -6.90 18.16 22.73
CA ILE A 12 -6.65 16.85 22.14
C ILE A 12 -5.77 16.01 23.06
N ASN A 13 -4.64 16.54 23.51
CA ASN A 13 -3.71 15.82 24.38
C ASN A 13 -4.29 15.48 25.75
N LYS A 14 -5.18 16.30 26.30
CA LYS A 14 -5.91 15.96 27.52
C LYS A 14 -6.78 14.72 27.31
N VAL A 15 -7.60 14.70 26.24
CA VAL A 15 -8.45 13.54 25.92
C VAL A 15 -7.61 12.29 25.64
N LEU A 16 -6.49 12.42 24.92
CA LEU A 16 -5.57 11.31 24.67
C LEU A 16 -4.99 10.75 25.98
N ALA A 17 -4.59 11.61 26.91
CA ALA A 17 -4.06 11.20 28.21
C ALA A 17 -5.12 10.50 29.07
N ASP A 18 -6.32 11.05 29.16
CA ASP A 18 -7.46 10.47 29.90
C ASP A 18 -7.81 9.06 29.37
N ASN A 19 -7.58 8.79 28.09
CA ASN A 19 -7.81 7.48 27.44
C ASN A 19 -6.54 6.62 27.30
N LYS A 20 -5.42 6.99 27.90
CA LYS A 20 -4.13 6.27 27.79
C LYS A 20 -3.69 6.04 26.34
N ALA A 21 -4.03 6.97 25.46
CA ALA A 21 -3.80 6.86 24.03
C ALA A 21 -2.45 7.40 23.56
N GLY A 22 -1.69 8.04 24.45
CA GLY A 22 -0.40 8.65 24.16
C GLY A 22 -0.48 10.18 24.08
N LYS A 23 0.48 10.81 23.42
CA LYS A 23 0.55 12.27 23.26
C LYS A 23 0.87 12.63 21.82
N LEU A 24 0.14 13.57 21.26
CA LEU A 24 0.42 14.17 19.96
C LEU A 24 1.42 15.32 20.15
N PRO A 25 2.66 15.23 19.64
CA PRO A 25 3.69 16.22 19.89
C PRO A 25 3.44 17.53 19.15
N THR A 26 2.87 17.44 17.94
CA THR A 26 2.61 18.58 17.06
C THR A 26 1.31 18.39 16.27
N PRO A 27 0.68 19.46 15.74
CA PRO A 27 -0.52 19.32 14.92
C PRO A 27 -0.23 18.87 13.47
N TYR A 28 1.03 18.82 13.03
CA TYR A 28 1.37 18.54 11.63
C TYR A 28 1.03 17.14 11.14
N SER A 29 0.84 16.19 12.04
CA SER A 29 0.42 14.82 11.69
C SER A 29 -1.10 14.62 11.67
N ILE A 30 -1.88 15.66 11.92
CA ILE A 30 -3.35 15.62 11.86
C ILE A 30 -3.79 15.59 10.41
N ARG A 31 -4.72 14.69 10.09
CA ARG A 31 -5.35 14.59 8.77
C ARG A 31 -6.85 14.79 8.91
N TYR A 32 -7.46 15.39 7.89
CA TYR A 32 -8.89 15.64 7.81
C TYR A 32 -9.49 14.92 6.58
N PRO A 33 -9.57 13.58 6.59
CA PRO A 33 -9.99 12.82 5.43
C PRO A 33 -11.50 12.86 5.16
N TRP A 34 -12.31 13.34 6.12
CA TRP A 34 -13.77 13.43 5.99
C TRP A 34 -14.20 14.89 5.93
N ALA A 35 -14.72 15.30 4.76
CA ALA A 35 -15.20 16.68 4.57
C ALA A 35 -16.58 16.94 5.22
N ASP A 36 -17.34 15.87 5.46
CA ASP A 36 -18.74 15.89 5.96
C ASP A 36 -18.86 15.55 7.45
N LYS A 37 -17.75 15.33 8.15
CA LYS A 37 -17.73 14.92 9.56
C LYS A 37 -16.81 15.80 10.39
N PRO A 38 -17.19 16.14 11.64
CA PRO A 38 -16.31 16.88 12.55
C PRO A 38 -15.22 15.98 13.15
N GLN A 39 -14.54 15.24 12.28
CA GLN A 39 -13.57 14.23 12.68
C GLN A 39 -12.21 14.48 12.04
N MET A 40 -11.18 14.12 12.77
CA MET A 40 -9.80 14.11 12.32
C MET A 40 -9.15 12.76 12.59
N LEU A 41 -8.17 12.41 11.77
CA LEU A 41 -7.37 11.21 11.93
C LEU A 41 -6.02 11.58 12.54
N LEU A 42 -5.71 10.96 13.66
CA LEU A 42 -4.45 11.14 14.40
C LEU A 42 -3.64 9.85 14.30
N LYS A 43 -2.31 10.00 14.21
CA LYS A 43 -1.37 8.89 14.40
C LYS A 43 -0.53 9.16 15.66
N VAL A 44 -0.73 8.34 16.69
CA VAL A 44 -0.11 8.53 18.00
C VAL A 44 0.38 7.19 18.56
N SER A 45 1.66 7.08 18.86
CA SER A 45 2.25 5.91 19.54
C SER A 45 1.83 4.57 18.92
N GLY A 46 1.95 4.43 17.58
CA GLY A 46 1.58 3.21 16.85
C GLY A 46 0.08 2.93 16.78
N LYS A 47 -0.75 3.96 17.00
CA LYS A 47 -2.21 3.86 16.93
C LYS A 47 -2.75 4.84 15.90
N TYR A 48 -3.79 4.43 15.17
CA TYR A 48 -4.68 5.33 14.46
C TYR A 48 -5.89 5.66 15.33
N ILE A 49 -6.19 6.93 15.49
CA ILE A 49 -7.25 7.43 16.35
C ILE A 49 -8.13 8.37 15.54
N VAL A 50 -9.42 8.05 15.48
CA VAL A 50 -10.43 8.97 14.96
C VAL A 50 -10.91 9.83 16.13
N TYR A 51 -10.72 11.14 16.02
CA TYR A 51 -11.05 12.12 17.03
C TYR A 51 -12.15 13.07 16.54
N ASP A 52 -13.21 13.20 17.31
CA ASP A 52 -14.30 14.16 17.09
C ASP A 52 -13.93 15.48 17.76
N PHE A 53 -13.68 16.50 16.96
CA PHE A 53 -13.21 17.80 17.46
C PHE A 53 -14.34 18.73 17.95
N GLU A 54 -15.60 18.48 17.58
CA GLU A 54 -16.74 19.21 18.15
C GLU A 54 -17.05 18.74 19.57
N ASN A 55 -17.04 17.42 19.78
CA ASN A 55 -17.38 16.81 21.05
C ASN A 55 -16.13 16.51 21.92
N ASN A 56 -14.93 16.79 21.45
CA ASN A 56 -13.66 16.55 22.11
C ASN A 56 -13.56 15.11 22.67
N ARG A 57 -13.76 14.09 21.81
CA ARG A 57 -13.75 12.69 22.22
C ARG A 57 -13.08 11.79 21.15
N ILE A 58 -12.56 10.65 21.61
CA ILE A 58 -12.12 9.58 20.73
C ILE A 58 -13.36 8.82 20.23
N VAL A 59 -13.45 8.63 18.90
CA VAL A 59 -14.50 7.84 18.25
C VAL A 59 -14.04 6.40 18.11
N SER A 60 -12.80 6.19 17.67
CA SER A 60 -12.22 4.86 17.52
C SER A 60 -10.71 4.90 17.71
N THR A 61 -10.15 3.77 18.10
CA THR A 61 -8.70 3.56 18.22
C THR A 61 -8.34 2.21 17.64
N LEU A 62 -7.37 2.20 16.73
CA LEU A 62 -6.77 0.99 16.18
C LEU A 62 -5.29 0.97 16.52
N LYS A 63 -4.84 -0.05 17.24
CA LYS A 63 -3.43 -0.28 17.54
C LYS A 63 -2.81 -1.15 16.45
N LEU A 64 -1.65 -0.74 15.94
CA LEU A 64 -0.85 -1.54 15.04
C LEU A 64 0.11 -2.45 15.83
N LYS A 65 0.57 -3.51 15.20
CA LYS A 65 1.65 -4.34 15.75
C LYS A 65 2.96 -3.55 15.80
N ASP A 66 3.84 -3.96 16.68
CA ASP A 66 5.19 -3.39 16.74
C ASP A 66 5.91 -3.62 15.40
N LYS A 67 6.74 -2.66 15.00
CA LYS A 67 7.45 -2.64 13.71
C LYS A 67 6.54 -2.57 12.47
N ALA A 68 5.29 -2.10 12.63
CA ALA A 68 4.43 -1.80 11.49
C ALA A 68 5.08 -0.80 10.55
N ALA A 69 5.06 -1.10 9.26
CA ALA A 69 5.58 -0.26 8.17
C ALA A 69 4.60 -0.28 6.97
N ASN A 70 4.82 0.58 5.98
CA ASN A 70 4.02 0.65 4.75
C ASN A 70 2.52 0.76 5.01
N GLU A 71 2.15 1.63 5.93
CA GLU A 71 0.79 1.77 6.42
C GLU A 71 -0.12 2.47 5.40
N ASP A 72 -1.31 1.89 5.17
CA ASP A 72 -2.34 2.40 4.27
C ASP A 72 -3.69 2.39 4.98
N TYR A 73 -4.13 3.57 5.46
CA TYR A 73 -5.39 3.74 6.16
C TYR A 73 -6.53 3.89 5.17
N CYS A 74 -7.53 3.02 5.24
CA CYS A 74 -8.76 3.10 4.45
C CYS A 74 -9.73 4.09 5.08
N VAL A 75 -9.91 5.24 4.43
CA VAL A 75 -10.83 6.29 4.91
C VAL A 75 -12.30 5.83 4.89
N ALA A 76 -12.66 4.95 3.96
CA ALA A 76 -14.03 4.50 3.78
C ALA A 76 -14.55 3.62 4.93
N ASN A 77 -13.71 2.75 5.49
CA ASN A 77 -14.12 1.77 6.51
C ASN A 77 -13.28 1.78 7.80
N GLY A 78 -12.21 2.57 7.86
CA GLY A 78 -11.33 2.69 9.03
C GLY A 78 -10.32 1.55 9.20
N ASN A 79 -10.23 0.62 8.26
CA ASN A 79 -9.21 -0.43 8.30
C ASN A 79 -7.83 0.12 7.94
N VAL A 80 -6.78 -0.55 8.43
CA VAL A 80 -5.39 -0.24 8.09
C VAL A 80 -4.70 -1.47 7.54
N ALA A 81 -4.18 -1.37 6.33
CA ALA A 81 -3.22 -2.32 5.80
C ALA A 81 -1.81 -1.88 6.18
N TYR A 82 -0.94 -2.79 6.57
CA TYR A 82 0.45 -2.51 6.90
C TYR A 82 1.29 -3.78 6.85
N THR A 83 2.61 -3.62 6.89
CA THR A 83 3.53 -4.77 6.84
C THR A 83 4.30 -4.93 8.14
N VAL A 84 4.61 -6.18 8.48
CA VAL A 84 5.58 -6.56 9.52
C VAL A 84 6.45 -7.68 8.96
N ASN A 85 7.77 -7.51 8.95
CA ASN A 85 8.72 -8.50 8.43
C ASN A 85 8.34 -9.04 7.03
N ASN A 86 8.00 -8.14 6.09
CA ASN A 86 7.58 -8.44 4.72
C ASN A 86 6.22 -9.14 4.57
N ASN A 87 5.49 -9.40 5.63
CA ASN A 87 4.14 -9.95 5.58
C ASN A 87 3.08 -8.87 5.76
N LEU A 88 1.96 -9.03 5.06
CA LEU A 88 0.84 -8.09 5.04
C LEU A 88 -0.13 -8.38 6.18
N TYR A 89 -0.57 -7.32 6.83
CA TYR A 89 -1.61 -7.32 7.86
C TYR A 89 -2.73 -6.36 7.49
N VAL A 90 -3.94 -6.70 7.90
CA VAL A 90 -5.09 -5.77 7.96
C VAL A 90 -5.58 -5.75 9.40
N ASN A 91 -5.52 -4.58 10.02
CA ASN A 91 -5.77 -4.41 11.45
C ASN A 91 -4.88 -5.37 12.28
N GLU A 92 -5.48 -6.27 13.06
CA GLU A 92 -4.73 -7.24 13.87
C GLU A 92 -4.46 -8.57 13.14
N GLN A 93 -5.10 -8.77 11.98
CA GLN A 93 -5.06 -10.03 11.24
C GLN A 93 -3.88 -10.09 10.27
N ALA A 94 -3.10 -11.17 10.33
CA ALA A 94 -2.15 -11.51 9.28
C ALA A 94 -2.90 -11.97 8.02
N ILE A 95 -2.58 -11.36 6.89
CA ILE A 95 -3.16 -11.71 5.58
C ILE A 95 -2.24 -12.66 4.82
N THR A 96 -0.94 -12.52 5.04
CA THR A 96 0.08 -13.40 4.47
C THR A 96 0.99 -13.93 5.57
N ASP A 97 1.55 -15.13 5.33
CA ASP A 97 2.55 -15.77 6.17
C ASP A 97 3.56 -16.44 5.22
N GLU A 98 4.37 -15.62 4.61
CA GLU A 98 5.29 -16.01 3.55
C GLU A 98 6.72 -16.13 4.08
N PRO A 99 7.54 -17.04 3.51
CA PRO A 99 8.93 -17.22 3.92
C PRO A 99 9.82 -16.05 3.49
N GLU A 100 11.07 -16.08 3.95
CA GLU A 100 12.10 -15.14 3.48
C GLU A 100 12.26 -15.17 1.96
N GLY A 101 12.42 -13.98 1.36
CA GLY A 101 12.50 -13.80 -0.09
C GLY A 101 11.15 -13.51 -0.74
N ILE A 102 10.05 -13.59 0.03
CA ILE A 102 8.72 -13.12 -0.42
C ILE A 102 8.38 -11.84 0.32
N VAL A 103 7.95 -10.84 -0.42
CA VAL A 103 7.58 -9.52 0.09
C VAL A 103 6.14 -9.19 -0.29
N CYS A 104 5.28 -8.95 0.69
CA CYS A 104 3.88 -8.65 0.48
C CYS A 104 3.53 -7.23 0.94
N GLY A 105 2.65 -6.52 0.20
CA GLY A 105 2.13 -5.22 0.58
C GLY A 105 3.14 -4.07 0.55
N GLN A 106 4.26 -4.24 -0.13
CA GLN A 106 5.27 -3.19 -0.34
C GLN A 106 5.35 -2.82 -1.81
N SER A 107 5.96 -1.66 -2.10
CA SER A 107 6.24 -1.26 -3.48
C SER A 107 7.15 -2.27 -4.16
N VAL A 108 7.00 -2.41 -5.46
CA VAL A 108 7.73 -3.36 -6.30
C VAL A 108 8.49 -2.62 -7.41
N HIS A 109 9.20 -3.36 -8.25
CA HIS A 109 9.87 -2.84 -9.44
C HIS A 109 10.76 -1.61 -9.16
N ARG A 110 11.39 -1.57 -7.98
CA ARG A 110 12.30 -0.48 -7.54
C ARG A 110 11.66 0.91 -7.57
N ASN A 111 10.34 0.99 -7.33
CA ASN A 111 9.55 2.22 -7.40
C ASN A 111 9.52 2.88 -8.79
N GLU A 112 9.80 2.11 -9.84
CA GLU A 112 9.64 2.56 -11.22
C GLU A 112 8.16 2.72 -11.57
N PHE A 113 7.88 3.35 -12.70
CA PHE A 113 6.53 3.46 -13.30
C PHE A 113 5.48 4.10 -12.38
N GLY A 114 5.90 5.05 -11.51
CA GLY A 114 5.00 5.71 -10.56
C GLY A 114 4.57 4.86 -9.37
N ILE A 115 5.15 3.67 -9.18
CA ILE A 115 4.85 2.80 -8.03
C ILE A 115 5.50 3.38 -6.78
N ASN A 116 4.69 3.73 -5.78
CA ASN A 116 5.15 4.28 -4.50
C ASN A 116 4.60 3.56 -3.27
N LYS A 117 3.71 2.58 -3.46
CA LYS A 117 3.13 1.76 -2.40
C LYS A 117 2.79 0.36 -2.91
N GLY A 118 2.49 -0.55 -1.99
CA GLY A 118 2.19 -1.95 -2.33
C GLY A 118 0.78 -2.40 -1.96
N THR A 119 -0.08 -1.51 -1.47
CA THR A 119 -1.46 -1.79 -1.07
C THR A 119 -2.40 -0.77 -1.68
N PHE A 120 -3.61 -1.20 -2.09
CA PHE A 120 -4.57 -0.37 -2.82
C PHE A 120 -5.97 -0.74 -2.37
N TRP A 121 -6.55 0.04 -1.45
CA TRP A 121 -7.93 -0.13 -1.03
C TRP A 121 -8.89 0.20 -2.17
N SER A 122 -9.93 -0.58 -2.30
CA SER A 122 -11.05 -0.26 -3.19
C SER A 122 -11.81 0.98 -2.68
N PRO A 123 -12.55 1.72 -3.51
CA PRO A 123 -13.15 3.01 -3.16
C PRO A 123 -14.03 2.99 -1.90
N LYS A 124 -14.75 1.89 -1.65
CA LYS A 124 -15.59 1.70 -0.46
C LYS A 124 -14.89 0.91 0.64
N GLY A 125 -13.66 0.43 0.40
CA GLY A 125 -12.87 -0.36 1.33
C GLY A 125 -13.30 -1.82 1.48
N ASN A 126 -14.14 -2.33 0.57
CA ASN A 126 -14.61 -3.72 0.63
C ASN A 126 -13.52 -4.73 0.26
N LEU A 127 -12.54 -4.29 -0.55
CA LEU A 127 -11.45 -5.13 -1.05
C LEU A 127 -10.11 -4.40 -0.91
N LEU A 128 -9.03 -5.18 -0.83
CA LEU A 128 -7.66 -4.67 -0.80
C LEU A 128 -6.82 -5.37 -1.86
N ALA A 129 -6.38 -4.66 -2.89
CA ALA A 129 -5.35 -5.16 -3.78
C ALA A 129 -3.97 -4.94 -3.18
N PHE A 130 -3.05 -5.89 -3.42
CA PHE A 130 -1.69 -5.78 -2.92
C PHE A 130 -0.69 -6.51 -3.83
N TYR A 131 0.54 -6.06 -3.81
CA TYR A 131 1.64 -6.76 -4.46
C TYR A 131 2.17 -7.89 -3.57
N ARG A 132 2.42 -9.05 -4.19
CA ARG A 132 3.24 -10.14 -3.68
C ARG A 132 4.44 -10.31 -4.60
N MET A 133 5.61 -10.00 -4.12
CA MET A 133 6.86 -10.09 -4.86
C MET A 133 7.67 -11.29 -4.36
N ASP A 134 8.02 -12.18 -5.28
CA ASP A 134 9.01 -13.23 -5.04
C ASP A 134 10.36 -12.74 -5.56
N GLU A 135 11.29 -12.53 -4.66
CA GLU A 135 12.67 -12.17 -4.95
C GLU A 135 13.68 -13.24 -4.47
N SER A 136 13.19 -14.45 -4.15
CA SER A 136 14.02 -15.53 -3.62
C SER A 136 15.14 -15.94 -4.59
N MET A 137 14.87 -15.84 -5.90
CA MET A 137 15.81 -16.13 -6.98
C MET A 137 16.73 -14.95 -7.34
N VAL A 138 16.49 -13.76 -6.80
CA VAL A 138 17.26 -12.56 -7.16
C VAL A 138 18.62 -12.58 -6.45
N THR A 139 19.67 -12.30 -7.20
CA THR A 139 21.04 -12.22 -6.68
C THR A 139 21.15 -11.17 -5.57
N GLN A 140 21.87 -11.52 -4.51
CA GLN A 140 22.21 -10.57 -3.46
C GLN A 140 23.37 -9.68 -3.91
N TYR A 141 23.19 -8.37 -3.76
CA TYR A 141 24.20 -7.37 -4.01
C TYR A 141 24.71 -6.80 -2.68
N PRO A 142 26.04 -6.81 -2.44
CA PRO A 142 26.62 -6.31 -1.20
C PRO A 142 26.62 -4.77 -1.18
N LEU A 143 25.96 -4.19 -0.21
CA LEU A 143 26.09 -2.77 0.14
C LEU A 143 27.00 -2.66 1.37
N VAL A 144 28.09 -1.88 1.25
CA VAL A 144 29.00 -1.64 2.36
C VAL A 144 28.57 -0.40 3.12
N ASP A 145 28.21 -0.56 4.39
CA ASP A 145 28.01 0.56 5.32
C ASP A 145 29.38 1.04 5.82
N ILE A 146 29.83 2.15 5.24
CA ILE A 146 31.10 2.79 5.61
C ILE A 146 30.96 3.74 6.82
N THR A 147 29.73 3.96 7.33
CA THR A 147 29.48 4.80 8.50
C THR A 147 29.65 4.02 9.80
N ALA A 148 29.56 2.70 9.75
CA ALA A 148 29.88 1.84 10.87
C ALA A 148 31.37 1.94 11.22
N ARG A 149 31.72 1.79 12.52
CA ARG A 149 33.11 1.88 12.98
C ARG A 149 34.04 0.85 12.31
N VAL A 150 33.52 -0.32 12.04
CA VAL A 150 34.09 -1.35 11.17
C VAL A 150 33.10 -1.56 10.05
N GLY A 151 33.54 -1.44 8.80
CA GLY A 151 32.65 -1.57 7.64
C GLY A 151 31.81 -2.85 7.72
N GLU A 152 30.51 -2.72 7.57
CA GLU A 152 29.56 -3.82 7.59
C GLU A 152 28.99 -4.04 6.20
N VAL A 153 28.74 -5.29 5.83
CA VAL A 153 28.14 -5.65 4.54
C VAL A 153 26.66 -5.96 4.75
N ASN A 154 25.81 -5.14 4.11
CA ASN A 154 24.36 -5.37 4.04
C ASN A 154 24.00 -5.88 2.65
N ASN A 155 23.61 -7.14 2.55
CA ASN A 155 23.19 -7.71 1.28
C ASN A 155 21.75 -7.31 0.97
N VAL A 156 21.50 -6.81 -0.25
CA VAL A 156 20.18 -6.53 -0.77
C VAL A 156 19.92 -7.33 -2.03
N ARG A 157 18.72 -7.81 -2.24
CA ARG A 157 18.35 -8.48 -3.48
C ARG A 157 18.19 -7.44 -4.58
N TYR A 158 19.04 -7.51 -5.60
CA TYR A 158 19.06 -6.54 -6.70
C TYR A 158 19.23 -7.24 -8.05
N PRO A 159 18.23 -7.18 -8.94
CA PRO A 159 18.33 -7.79 -10.26
C PRO A 159 19.17 -6.89 -11.19
N MET A 160 20.47 -7.11 -11.22
CA MET A 160 21.36 -6.40 -12.15
C MET A 160 21.00 -6.72 -13.61
N ALA A 161 21.45 -5.86 -14.54
CA ALA A 161 21.22 -6.06 -15.97
C ALA A 161 21.63 -7.46 -16.45
N GLY A 162 20.75 -8.12 -17.19
CA GLY A 162 20.93 -9.48 -17.69
C GLY A 162 20.76 -10.60 -16.67
N MET A 163 20.51 -10.28 -15.37
CA MET A 163 20.28 -11.27 -14.32
C MET A 163 18.78 -11.51 -14.10
N THR A 164 18.48 -12.64 -13.43
CA THR A 164 17.10 -13.01 -13.06
C THR A 164 16.47 -11.93 -12.18
N SER A 165 15.30 -11.47 -12.57
CA SER A 165 14.51 -10.50 -11.83
C SER A 165 13.51 -11.17 -10.90
N HIS A 166 12.97 -10.37 -9.97
CA HIS A 166 11.86 -10.79 -9.12
C HIS A 166 10.57 -11.02 -9.94
N GLN A 167 9.67 -11.81 -9.38
CA GLN A 167 8.37 -12.12 -9.96
C GLN A 167 7.27 -11.53 -9.09
N VAL A 168 6.36 -10.78 -9.70
CA VAL A 168 5.27 -10.12 -8.98
C VAL A 168 3.92 -10.72 -9.34
N LYS A 169 3.06 -10.86 -8.33
CA LYS A 169 1.63 -11.17 -8.49
C LYS A 169 0.82 -10.09 -7.78
N VAL A 170 -0.40 -9.86 -8.25
CA VAL A 170 -1.36 -8.99 -7.57
C VAL A 170 -2.40 -9.84 -6.88
N GLY A 171 -2.44 -9.74 -5.55
CA GLY A 171 -3.45 -10.37 -4.71
C GLY A 171 -4.61 -9.41 -4.44
N VAL A 172 -5.80 -9.97 -4.20
CA VAL A 172 -7.00 -9.25 -3.77
C VAL A 172 -7.54 -9.92 -2.53
N TYR A 173 -7.48 -9.22 -1.42
CA TYR A 173 -7.99 -9.67 -0.13
C TYR A 173 -9.39 -9.10 0.11
N ASN A 174 -10.29 -9.94 0.60
CA ASN A 174 -11.62 -9.55 1.03
C ASN A 174 -11.72 -9.61 2.56
N PRO A 175 -11.74 -8.46 3.27
CA PRO A 175 -11.81 -8.42 4.74
C PRO A 175 -13.05 -9.09 5.33
N SER A 176 -14.17 -9.10 4.61
CA SER A 176 -15.42 -9.68 5.10
C SER A 176 -15.41 -11.22 5.11
N THR A 177 -14.65 -11.83 4.20
CA THR A 177 -14.56 -13.30 4.09
C THR A 177 -13.23 -13.86 4.57
N GLY A 178 -12.21 -13.01 4.77
CA GLY A 178 -10.85 -13.41 5.10
C GLY A 178 -10.12 -14.14 3.96
N LYS A 179 -10.64 -14.09 2.73
CA LYS A 179 -10.07 -14.80 1.59
C LYS A 179 -9.25 -13.88 0.70
N THR A 180 -8.17 -14.43 0.17
CA THR A 180 -7.33 -13.81 -0.88
C THR A 180 -7.46 -14.60 -2.17
N ILE A 181 -7.59 -13.91 -3.28
CA ILE A 181 -7.40 -14.45 -4.63
C ILE A 181 -6.21 -13.76 -5.28
N TYR A 182 -5.68 -14.32 -6.35
CA TYR A 182 -4.66 -13.69 -7.19
C TYR A 182 -5.18 -13.46 -8.60
N LEU A 183 -4.79 -12.36 -9.23
CA LEU A 183 -5.15 -12.09 -10.63
C LEU A 183 -4.46 -13.12 -11.56
N ASN A 184 -5.22 -13.60 -12.53
CA ASN A 184 -4.76 -14.59 -13.52
C ASN A 184 -4.00 -13.89 -14.66
N ALA A 185 -2.91 -13.23 -14.33
CA ALA A 185 -2.10 -12.46 -15.28
C ALA A 185 -1.10 -13.33 -16.08
N GLY A 186 -1.06 -14.62 -15.84
CA GLY A 186 -0.13 -15.54 -16.50
C GLY A 186 1.26 -15.57 -15.87
N ASP A 187 2.27 -15.89 -16.65
CA ASP A 187 3.67 -15.99 -16.21
C ASP A 187 4.20 -14.61 -15.79
N PRO A 188 4.64 -14.43 -14.54
CA PRO A 188 5.19 -13.16 -14.04
C PRO A 188 6.65 -12.91 -14.44
N THR A 189 7.29 -13.83 -15.17
CA THR A 189 8.69 -13.71 -15.57
C THR A 189 8.88 -12.58 -16.57
N ASP A 190 9.91 -11.73 -16.30
CA ASP A 190 10.30 -10.62 -17.18
C ASP A 190 9.15 -9.66 -17.52
N ARG A 191 8.30 -9.37 -16.53
CA ARG A 191 7.15 -8.47 -16.64
C ARG A 191 7.03 -7.57 -15.41
N TYR A 192 6.44 -6.42 -15.64
CA TYR A 192 6.07 -5.47 -14.60
C TYR A 192 4.55 -5.31 -14.54
N PHE A 193 3.99 -5.24 -13.33
CA PHE A 193 2.58 -4.96 -13.08
C PHE A 193 2.48 -3.61 -12.38
N THR A 194 1.99 -2.60 -13.10
CA THR A 194 2.06 -1.20 -12.65
C THR A 194 0.67 -0.56 -12.63
N ASN A 195 0.57 0.59 -11.99
CA ASN A 195 -0.58 1.50 -12.09
C ASN A 195 -1.93 0.86 -11.72
N ILE A 196 -1.97 0.12 -10.62
CA ILE A 196 -3.19 -0.52 -10.12
C ILE A 196 -4.26 0.52 -9.84
N SER A 197 -5.45 0.32 -10.41
CA SER A 197 -6.63 1.15 -10.22
C SER A 197 -7.87 0.29 -10.02
N TRP A 198 -8.83 0.79 -9.23
CA TRP A 198 -10.12 0.17 -9.01
C TRP A 198 -11.19 0.83 -9.86
N SER A 199 -12.15 0.05 -10.39
CA SER A 199 -13.41 0.63 -10.87
C SER A 199 -14.19 1.25 -9.72
N PRO A 200 -15.00 2.31 -9.96
CA PRO A 200 -15.81 2.94 -8.91
C PRO A 200 -16.80 1.99 -8.24
N ASP A 201 -17.26 0.95 -8.93
CA ASP A 201 -18.17 -0.09 -8.43
C ASP A 201 -17.45 -1.25 -7.71
N GLU A 202 -16.10 -1.24 -7.66
CA GLU A 202 -15.22 -2.24 -7.06
C GLU A 202 -15.24 -3.63 -7.70
N LYS A 203 -15.85 -3.76 -8.89
CA LYS A 203 -15.96 -5.06 -9.57
C LYS A 203 -14.73 -5.39 -10.41
N SER A 204 -13.96 -4.38 -10.80
CA SER A 204 -12.79 -4.56 -11.66
C SER A 204 -11.55 -3.90 -11.10
N ILE A 205 -10.41 -4.53 -11.39
CA ILE A 205 -9.09 -3.97 -11.20
C ILE A 205 -8.47 -3.75 -12.58
N TYR A 206 -7.85 -2.61 -12.75
CA TYR A 206 -7.08 -2.25 -13.93
C TYR A 206 -5.63 -2.15 -13.55
N LEU A 207 -4.76 -2.64 -14.40
CA LEU A 207 -3.33 -2.49 -14.27
C LEU A 207 -2.67 -2.46 -15.65
N ILE A 208 -1.48 -1.90 -15.71
CA ILE A 208 -0.65 -1.92 -16.90
C ILE A 208 0.38 -3.03 -16.75
N GLU A 209 0.38 -3.95 -17.70
CA GLU A 209 1.41 -4.96 -17.87
C GLU A 209 2.46 -4.42 -18.84
N LEU A 210 3.71 -4.34 -18.37
CA LEU A 210 4.83 -3.84 -19.15
C LEU A 210 5.86 -4.97 -19.28
N ASN A 211 6.40 -5.19 -20.46
CA ASN A 211 7.49 -6.15 -20.67
C ASN A 211 8.80 -5.62 -20.06
N ARG A 212 9.75 -6.52 -19.82
CA ARG A 212 11.05 -6.16 -19.23
C ARG A 212 11.89 -5.23 -20.09
N ASP A 213 11.75 -5.31 -21.43
CA ASP A 213 12.40 -4.39 -22.34
C ASP A 213 11.80 -2.97 -22.30
N GLN A 214 10.70 -2.82 -21.55
CA GLN A 214 10.02 -1.53 -21.32
C GLN A 214 9.61 -0.82 -22.62
N ASN A 215 9.20 -1.57 -23.61
CA ASN A 215 8.80 -1.04 -24.92
C ASN A 215 7.43 -1.51 -25.40
N HIS A 216 6.72 -2.28 -24.56
CA HIS A 216 5.38 -2.79 -24.82
C HIS A 216 4.55 -2.80 -23.55
N ALA A 217 3.54 -1.95 -23.48
CA ALA A 217 2.61 -1.83 -22.37
C ALA A 217 1.19 -2.22 -22.79
N VAL A 218 0.49 -2.94 -21.93
CA VAL A 218 -0.90 -3.36 -22.16
C VAL A 218 -1.74 -3.03 -20.94
N LEU A 219 -2.78 -2.23 -21.13
CA LEU A 219 -3.78 -1.97 -20.09
C LEU A 219 -4.76 -3.13 -20.03
N CYS A 220 -4.78 -3.81 -18.90
CA CYS A 220 -5.60 -4.99 -18.65
C CYS A 220 -6.69 -4.70 -17.61
N GLN A 221 -7.87 -5.29 -17.80
CA GLN A 221 -8.98 -5.29 -16.87
C GLN A 221 -9.18 -6.69 -16.31
N TYR A 222 -9.28 -6.81 -14.99
CA TYR A 222 -9.50 -8.06 -14.25
C TYR A 222 -10.76 -8.00 -13.41
N ASP A 223 -11.48 -9.10 -13.30
CA ASP A 223 -12.56 -9.28 -12.33
C ASP A 223 -11.97 -9.35 -10.91
N ALA A 224 -12.44 -8.47 -10.04
CA ALA A 224 -11.90 -8.31 -8.70
C ALA A 224 -12.22 -9.47 -7.74
N THR A 225 -13.21 -10.30 -8.07
CA THR A 225 -13.68 -11.42 -7.24
C THR A 225 -13.06 -12.75 -7.65
N THR A 226 -12.86 -12.95 -8.95
CA THR A 226 -12.36 -14.22 -9.51
C THR A 226 -10.91 -14.14 -9.95
N GLY A 227 -10.37 -12.94 -10.13
CA GLY A 227 -9.05 -12.68 -10.70
C GLY A 227 -8.97 -12.90 -12.20
N LYS A 228 -10.09 -13.20 -12.88
CA LYS A 228 -10.11 -13.51 -14.31
C LYS A 228 -9.83 -12.27 -15.15
N LEU A 229 -8.99 -12.40 -16.15
CA LEU A 229 -8.80 -11.36 -17.17
C LEU A 229 -10.11 -11.17 -17.95
N LEU A 230 -10.65 -9.95 -17.94
CA LEU A 230 -11.86 -9.57 -18.66
C LEU A 230 -11.55 -9.00 -20.05
N GLY A 231 -10.43 -8.32 -20.19
CA GLY A 231 -10.01 -7.78 -21.48
C GLY A 231 -8.70 -7.00 -21.43
N LYS A 232 -8.13 -6.82 -22.61
CA LYS A 232 -7.03 -5.89 -22.89
C LYS A 232 -7.66 -4.66 -23.54
N LEU A 233 -7.49 -3.49 -22.94
CA LEU A 233 -8.23 -2.28 -23.32
C LEU A 233 -7.42 -1.33 -24.19
N LEU A 234 -6.11 -1.26 -23.93
CA LEU A 234 -5.19 -0.40 -24.65
C LEU A 234 -3.84 -1.11 -24.75
N GLU A 235 -3.17 -0.92 -25.86
CA GLU A 235 -1.83 -1.42 -26.10
C GLU A 235 -0.98 -0.29 -26.66
N GLU A 236 0.22 -0.13 -26.10
CA GLU A 236 1.19 0.86 -26.52
C GLU A 236 2.53 0.19 -26.77
N THR A 237 3.12 0.46 -27.93
CA THR A 237 4.45 -0.02 -28.30
C THR A 237 5.30 1.11 -28.80
N HIS A 238 6.58 1.07 -28.48
CA HIS A 238 7.53 2.05 -28.99
C HIS A 238 8.91 1.41 -29.20
N PRO A 239 9.66 1.75 -30.27
CA PRO A 239 10.95 1.11 -30.55
C PRO A 239 12.04 1.38 -29.53
N LYS A 240 11.87 2.38 -28.67
CA LYS A 240 12.82 2.72 -27.60
C LYS A 240 12.29 2.34 -26.22
N TYR A 241 11.21 3.00 -25.75
CA TYR A 241 10.61 2.74 -24.44
C TYR A 241 9.17 3.26 -24.36
N VAL A 242 8.42 2.64 -23.47
CA VAL A 242 7.10 3.07 -22.98
C VAL A 242 7.21 3.18 -21.46
N GLU A 243 6.77 4.30 -20.88
CA GLU A 243 6.92 4.57 -19.45
C GLU A 243 5.59 5.00 -18.81
N PRO A 244 4.75 4.06 -18.38
CA PRO A 244 3.48 4.36 -17.74
C PRO A 244 3.70 4.89 -16.32
N GLN A 245 3.36 6.17 -16.09
CA GLN A 245 3.62 6.86 -14.82
C GLN A 245 2.39 7.00 -13.92
N HIS A 246 1.18 6.88 -14.49
CA HIS A 246 -0.05 7.23 -13.79
C HIS A 246 -1.12 6.15 -13.93
N PRO A 247 -1.87 5.85 -12.84
CA PRO A 247 -3.02 4.97 -12.88
C PRO A 247 -4.19 5.59 -13.66
N ILE A 248 -5.16 4.76 -14.05
CA ILE A 248 -6.41 5.24 -14.65
C ILE A 248 -7.17 6.11 -13.66
N VAL A 249 -7.71 7.20 -14.16
CA VAL A 249 -8.66 8.07 -13.45
C VAL A 249 -10.04 7.90 -14.07
N PHE A 250 -11.02 7.59 -13.24
CA PHE A 250 -12.43 7.53 -13.63
C PHE A 250 -13.08 8.89 -13.38
N LEU A 251 -13.81 9.40 -14.37
CA LEU A 251 -14.49 10.69 -14.35
C LEU A 251 -15.94 10.52 -13.93
#